data_e4b14a75e4fc9666a8251d7ea3d383ab
#
_entry.id   e4b14a75e4fc9666a8251d7ea3d383ab
#
_cell.length_a   1.000
_cell.length_b   1.000
_cell.length_c   1.000
_cell.angle_alpha   90.00
_cell.angle_beta   90.00
_cell.angle_gamma   90.00
#
_symmetry.space_group_name_H-M   'P 1'
#
loop_
_entity.id
_entity.type
_entity.pdbx_description
1 polymer ?
#
loop_
_entity_poly.entity_id
_entity_poly.type
_entity_poly.pdbx_seq_one_letter_code
_entity_poly.pdbx_strand_id
1 'polypeptide(L)'
;MAKTKYGSRYKSKKNINKSKKTKKNNNSTTKPKSLRIIFEHSPSLENDAIIYKNEFLKQGYKVDFKLIESIHHTNKGKNEPYYDVNLFLEQLPFHCKKKFPSKTNLFMPNNELFIDTKKDNEKQGKKDKYGKVYTYDRYEELKSINYVLCKTEICYKFFNFIKKEKYRNNIYKYQTIYTKFTSVINNKIKEIVDKDNHNNNNNNNNNTPDIIDPNLFIHLAGKSGFKNTPDLVHCWIKNKGFLDIDPDIKLVITCYEHCLTWFNKTLIRFYKYNFEKDPDVSMNHKTNIATYKNMTIYFKPINPLSHYIDSITKANVAICISNKEGYGHYINEARYMKKFIITLDNPPMNELVKDKDDKSRSESGSGNGNGIVLKKKNKFIKQNYKETRFNFTEAYPDSDELRDSIIWCIKHKTELRKWGKNGRQMFLDDKHFYEEKMKKFIENKL
;
A
#
# COMPACT_ATOMS: atom_id res chain seq x y z
N MET A 1 -2.55 27.00 19.52
CA MET A 1 -2.44 26.30 18.21
C MET A 1 -1.14 26.69 17.52
N ALA A 2 -0.08 25.93 17.70
CA ALA A 2 1.24 26.22 17.13
C ALA A 2 1.42 25.46 15.83
N LYS A 3 1.62 26.20 14.75
CA LYS A 3 1.94 25.64 13.41
C LYS A 3 3.43 25.28 13.36
N THR A 4 3.76 24.00 13.47
CA THR A 4 5.12 23.50 13.28
C THR A 4 5.42 23.41 11.77
N LYS A 5 6.31 24.27 11.31
CA LYS A 5 6.89 24.22 9.96
C LYS A 5 7.97 23.13 9.94
N TYR A 6 7.75 22.03 9.26
CA TYR A 6 8.81 21.09 8.85
C TYR A 6 9.18 21.38 7.40
N GLY A 7 10.25 22.16 7.23
CA GLY A 7 10.93 22.32 5.96
C GLY A 7 12.22 21.52 5.96
N SER A 8 12.27 20.34 5.36
CA SER A 8 13.52 19.62 5.17
C SER A 8 14.17 20.08 3.85
N ARG A 9 15.27 20.82 3.99
CA ARG A 9 16.14 21.18 2.85
C ARG A 9 17.04 20.00 2.52
N TYR A 10 16.76 19.29 1.44
CA TYR A 10 17.74 18.42 0.80
C TYR A 10 18.69 19.26 -0.05
N LYS A 11 19.91 19.48 0.43
CA LYS A 11 21.05 19.98 -0.37
C LYS A 11 21.70 18.77 -1.05
N SER A 12 21.54 18.64 -2.35
CA SER A 12 22.32 17.69 -3.16
C SER A 12 23.71 18.28 -3.44
N LYS A 13 24.77 17.59 -3.00
CA LYS A 13 26.15 17.89 -3.41
C LYS A 13 26.34 17.45 -4.87
N LYS A 14 26.61 18.43 -5.74
CA LYS A 14 27.08 18.21 -7.12
C LYS A 14 28.53 17.72 -7.10
N ASN A 15 28.76 16.47 -7.51
CA ASN A 15 30.06 16.04 -7.96
C ASN A 15 30.14 16.26 -9.48
N ILE A 16 30.98 17.19 -9.87
CA ILE A 16 31.27 17.50 -11.27
C ILE A 16 32.46 16.62 -11.69
N ASN A 17 32.20 15.53 -12.40
CA ASN A 17 33.26 14.84 -13.16
C ASN A 17 33.27 15.38 -14.58
N LYS A 18 34.35 16.09 -14.90
CA LYS A 18 34.70 16.50 -16.27
C LYS A 18 35.17 15.28 -17.05
N SER A 19 34.43 14.80 -18.02
CA SER A 19 34.92 13.85 -19.03
C SER A 19 34.78 14.43 -20.44
N LYS A 20 35.81 14.19 -21.19
CA LYS A 20 36.29 14.60 -22.49
C LYS A 20 35.24 14.76 -23.60
N LYS A 21 35.48 15.83 -24.42
CA LYS A 21 34.88 16.08 -25.72
C LYS A 21 34.95 14.88 -26.65
N THR A 22 33.81 14.42 -27.14
CA THR A 22 33.71 13.53 -28.31
C THR A 22 32.64 14.09 -29.26
N LYS A 23 33.06 14.24 -30.49
CA LYS A 23 32.43 14.45 -31.80
C LYS A 23 30.94 14.85 -31.84
N LYS A 24 30.69 16.05 -32.43
CA LYS A 24 29.40 16.49 -32.97
C LYS A 24 28.85 15.45 -33.95
N ASN A 25 27.85 14.70 -33.52
CA ASN A 25 26.87 14.12 -34.42
C ASN A 25 25.68 15.08 -34.48
N ASN A 26 25.28 15.48 -35.66
CA ASN A 26 24.09 16.25 -35.96
C ASN A 26 22.87 15.39 -35.65
N ASN A 27 22.47 15.30 -34.37
CA ASN A 27 21.19 14.75 -33.99
C ASN A 27 20.21 15.91 -33.84
N SER A 28 19.14 15.90 -34.61
CA SER A 28 17.95 16.73 -34.39
C SER A 28 17.55 16.59 -32.91
N THR A 29 17.79 17.64 -32.12
CA THR A 29 17.39 17.67 -30.69
C THR A 29 15.90 17.79 -30.61
N THR A 30 15.19 16.68 -30.75
CA THR A 30 13.76 16.65 -30.41
C THR A 30 13.64 17.01 -28.95
N LYS A 31 12.84 18.04 -28.67
CA LYS A 31 12.57 18.49 -27.29
C LYS A 31 12.08 17.29 -26.48
N PRO A 32 12.64 17.02 -25.27
CA PRO A 32 12.21 15.91 -24.47
C PRO A 32 10.72 16.01 -24.15
N LYS A 33 9.99 14.91 -24.28
CA LYS A 33 8.57 14.83 -23.91
C LYS A 33 8.38 15.19 -22.44
N SER A 34 7.27 15.80 -22.11
CA SER A 34 6.96 16.30 -20.77
C SER A 34 5.84 15.50 -20.10
N LEU A 35 6.03 15.12 -18.84
CA LEU A 35 5.03 14.48 -17.99
C LEU A 35 4.76 15.35 -16.77
N ARG A 36 3.47 15.51 -16.43
CA ARG A 36 3.04 16.07 -15.15
C ARG A 36 2.32 14.99 -14.35
N ILE A 37 2.78 14.72 -13.12
CA ILE A 37 2.13 13.81 -12.18
C ILE A 37 1.34 14.65 -11.17
N ILE A 38 0.02 14.40 -11.08
CA ILE A 38 -0.95 15.20 -10.35
C ILE A 38 -1.53 14.35 -9.23
N PHE A 39 -1.41 14.80 -7.97
CA PHE A 39 -1.87 14.03 -6.81
C PHE A 39 -2.12 14.92 -5.58
N GLU A 40 -2.92 14.41 -4.62
CA GLU A 40 -3.11 15.02 -3.31
C GLU A 40 -1.93 14.69 -2.39
N HIS A 41 -1.64 15.60 -1.44
CA HIS A 41 -0.52 15.39 -0.52
C HIS A 41 -0.81 14.23 0.45
N SER A 42 -0.16 13.09 0.22
CA SER A 42 -0.10 11.98 1.15
C SER A 42 1.19 11.17 0.94
N PRO A 43 1.80 10.60 2.00
CA PRO A 43 3.04 9.84 1.87
C PRO A 43 2.94 8.64 0.93
N SER A 44 1.78 7.99 0.86
CA SER A 44 1.57 6.86 -0.05
C SER A 44 1.56 7.31 -1.51
N LEU A 45 0.87 8.42 -1.82
CA LEU A 45 0.82 8.96 -3.18
C LEU A 45 2.15 9.57 -3.62
N GLU A 46 2.92 10.14 -2.71
CA GLU A 46 4.28 10.59 -3.00
C GLU A 46 5.17 9.41 -3.42
N ASN A 47 5.07 8.27 -2.74
CA ASN A 47 5.77 7.05 -3.13
C ASN A 47 5.31 6.55 -4.51
N ASP A 48 4.01 6.53 -4.78
CA ASP A 48 3.46 6.17 -6.08
C ASP A 48 3.98 7.11 -7.18
N ALA A 49 3.97 8.41 -6.93
CA ALA A 49 4.48 9.42 -7.85
C ALA A 49 5.98 9.23 -8.16
N ILE A 50 6.79 8.88 -7.15
CA ILE A 50 8.22 8.57 -7.32
C ILE A 50 8.42 7.34 -8.19
N ILE A 51 7.61 6.28 -8.01
CA ILE A 51 7.68 5.06 -8.82
C ILE A 51 7.45 5.41 -10.30
N TYR A 52 6.36 6.10 -10.62
CA TYR A 52 6.07 6.51 -11.99
C TYR A 52 7.11 7.48 -12.55
N LYS A 53 7.52 8.48 -11.76
CA LYS A 53 8.60 9.41 -12.18
C LYS A 53 9.83 8.66 -12.64
N ASN A 54 10.27 7.66 -11.90
CA ASN A 54 11.48 6.91 -12.24
C ASN A 54 11.33 6.17 -13.57
N GLU A 55 10.17 5.56 -13.84
CA GLU A 55 9.94 4.86 -15.10
C GLU A 55 9.92 5.82 -16.31
N PHE A 56 9.26 6.98 -16.17
CA PHE A 56 9.24 7.98 -17.24
C PHE A 56 10.61 8.66 -17.46
N LEU A 57 11.38 8.90 -16.39
CA LEU A 57 12.75 9.41 -16.52
C LEU A 57 13.67 8.44 -17.30
N LYS A 58 13.53 7.11 -17.07
CA LYS A 58 14.26 6.08 -17.84
C LYS A 58 13.96 6.17 -19.34
N GLN A 59 12.78 6.66 -19.72
CA GLN A 59 12.35 6.82 -21.12
C GLN A 59 12.56 8.25 -21.66
N GLY A 60 13.36 9.06 -20.97
CA GLY A 60 13.78 10.40 -21.44
C GLY A 60 12.74 11.51 -21.26
N TYR A 61 11.68 11.30 -20.48
CA TYR A 61 10.71 12.34 -20.17
C TYR A 61 11.27 13.34 -19.15
N LYS A 62 10.91 14.62 -19.31
CA LYS A 62 10.98 15.60 -18.23
C LYS A 62 9.74 15.41 -17.33
N VAL A 63 9.93 15.25 -16.03
CA VAL A 63 8.83 14.94 -15.10
C VAL A 63 8.69 16.01 -14.03
N ASP A 64 7.50 16.60 -13.94
CA ASP A 64 7.13 17.58 -12.93
C ASP A 64 6.00 17.04 -12.03
N PHE A 65 6.01 17.42 -10.76
CA PHE A 65 4.95 17.10 -9.79
C PHE A 65 4.01 18.29 -9.62
N LYS A 66 2.71 18.02 -9.57
CA LYS A 66 1.67 18.98 -9.25
C LYS A 66 0.85 18.48 -8.07
N LEU A 67 1.06 19.09 -6.92
CA LEU A 67 0.21 18.87 -5.76
C LEU A 67 -1.11 19.62 -5.92
N ILE A 68 -2.21 18.98 -5.59
CA ILE A 68 -3.53 19.56 -5.49
C ILE A 68 -4.02 19.45 -4.04
N GLU A 69 -4.62 20.52 -3.50
CA GLU A 69 -5.09 20.52 -2.12
C GLU A 69 -6.36 19.66 -1.94
N SER A 70 -7.16 19.60 -2.99
CA SER A 70 -8.32 18.71 -3.08
C SER A 70 -8.81 18.62 -4.53
N ILE A 71 -9.51 17.54 -4.87
CA ILE A 71 -10.17 17.38 -6.17
C ILE A 71 -11.19 18.48 -6.47
N HIS A 72 -11.71 19.13 -5.42
CA HIS A 72 -12.69 20.22 -5.52
C HIS A 72 -12.06 21.60 -5.68
N HIS A 73 -10.74 21.71 -5.50
CA HIS A 73 -10.08 23.02 -5.53
C HIS A 73 -10.11 23.61 -6.93
N THR A 74 -10.95 24.59 -7.09
CA THR A 74 -10.99 25.42 -8.29
C THR A 74 -9.98 26.54 -8.15
N ASN A 75 -8.74 26.35 -8.57
CA ASN A 75 -7.86 27.49 -8.86
C ASN A 75 -8.50 28.32 -9.97
N LYS A 76 -9.32 29.31 -9.59
CA LYS A 76 -9.86 30.26 -10.53
C LYS A 76 -8.68 31.07 -11.11
N GLY A 77 -8.41 30.91 -12.38
CA GLY A 77 -7.76 31.95 -13.18
C GLY A 77 -6.32 31.76 -13.60
N LYS A 78 -5.63 30.67 -13.35
CA LYS A 78 -4.31 30.44 -13.98
C LYS A 78 -4.41 29.31 -14.99
N ASN A 79 -4.12 29.59 -16.25
CA ASN A 79 -3.96 28.58 -17.27
C ASN A 79 -2.73 27.73 -16.90
N GLU A 80 -2.95 26.47 -16.58
CA GLU A 80 -1.86 25.54 -16.37
C GLU A 80 -1.11 25.30 -17.69
N PRO A 81 0.22 25.15 -17.67
CA PRO A 81 0.98 24.90 -18.87
C PRO A 81 0.59 23.57 -19.52
N TYR A 82 0.75 23.49 -20.84
CA TYR A 82 0.50 22.29 -21.63
C TYR A 82 1.63 21.26 -21.39
N TYR A 83 1.26 19.98 -21.25
CA TYR A 83 2.17 18.83 -21.15
C TYR A 83 1.85 17.81 -22.23
N ASP A 84 2.85 17.00 -22.62
CA ASP A 84 2.58 15.87 -23.52
C ASP A 84 1.72 14.83 -22.82
N VAL A 85 1.99 14.58 -21.54
CA VAL A 85 1.28 13.60 -20.73
C VAL A 85 0.91 14.16 -19.36
N ASN A 86 -0.32 13.93 -18.90
CA ASN A 86 -0.71 14.02 -17.49
C ASN A 86 -0.94 12.64 -16.92
N LEU A 87 -0.49 12.40 -15.68
CA LEU A 87 -0.83 11.23 -14.88
C LEU A 87 -1.53 11.68 -13.61
N PHE A 88 -2.79 11.31 -13.45
CA PHE A 88 -3.58 11.54 -12.25
C PHE A 88 -3.48 10.32 -11.35
N LEU A 89 -3.12 10.53 -10.07
CA LEU A 89 -3.04 9.47 -9.09
C LEU A 89 -4.27 9.48 -8.19
N GLU A 90 -4.83 8.31 -7.97
CA GLU A 90 -5.91 8.00 -7.06
C GLU A 90 -7.27 8.60 -7.40
N GLN A 91 -7.33 9.90 -7.69
CA GLN A 91 -8.57 10.62 -7.97
C GLN A 91 -8.43 11.54 -9.19
N LEU A 92 -9.55 11.78 -9.87
CA LEU A 92 -9.62 12.71 -10.98
C LEU A 92 -10.19 14.04 -10.49
N PRO A 93 -9.47 15.17 -10.67
CA PRO A 93 -10.02 16.48 -10.38
C PRO A 93 -11.20 16.85 -11.31
N PHE A 94 -12.15 17.64 -10.83
CA PHE A 94 -13.21 18.19 -11.66
C PHE A 94 -12.67 18.93 -12.89
N HIS A 95 -13.25 18.64 -14.05
CA HIS A 95 -12.86 19.23 -15.32
C HIS A 95 -11.36 19.05 -15.61
N CYS A 96 -10.84 17.85 -15.31
CA CYS A 96 -9.40 17.58 -15.38
C CYS A 96 -8.79 17.94 -16.74
N LYS A 97 -9.48 17.63 -17.86
CA LYS A 97 -9.02 17.97 -19.21
C LYS A 97 -8.89 19.50 -19.44
N LYS A 98 -9.84 20.29 -18.90
CA LYS A 98 -9.82 21.75 -19.04
C LYS A 98 -8.78 22.40 -18.15
N LYS A 99 -8.66 21.91 -16.90
CA LYS A 99 -7.71 22.45 -15.92
C LYS A 99 -6.26 22.07 -16.20
N PHE A 100 -6.05 20.90 -16.72
CA PHE A 100 -4.72 20.34 -16.97
C PHE A 100 -4.59 19.93 -18.43
N PRO A 101 -4.34 20.89 -19.34
CA PRO A 101 -4.25 20.60 -20.77
C PRO A 101 -3.06 19.69 -21.08
N SER A 102 -3.30 18.66 -21.90
CA SER A 102 -2.28 17.73 -22.37
C SER A 102 -2.71 17.01 -23.64
N LYS A 103 -1.75 16.37 -24.31
CA LYS A 103 -2.01 15.47 -25.43
C LYS A 103 -2.65 14.15 -24.94
N THR A 104 -2.12 13.62 -23.84
CA THR A 104 -2.55 12.31 -23.30
C THR A 104 -2.79 12.39 -21.80
N ASN A 105 -3.93 11.86 -21.35
CA ASN A 105 -4.29 11.75 -19.94
C ASN A 105 -4.25 10.30 -19.49
N LEU A 106 -3.46 10.03 -18.46
CA LEU A 106 -3.36 8.76 -17.77
C LEU A 106 -4.04 8.87 -16.41
N PHE A 107 -4.63 7.78 -15.96
CA PHE A 107 -5.22 7.69 -14.64
C PHE A 107 -4.77 6.42 -13.93
N MET A 108 -4.27 6.55 -12.72
CA MET A 108 -3.97 5.45 -11.81
C MET A 108 -4.94 5.52 -10.63
N PRO A 109 -6.01 4.71 -10.65
CA PRO A 109 -7.04 4.74 -9.62
C PRO A 109 -6.62 4.05 -8.33
N ASN A 110 -7.21 4.50 -7.22
CA ASN A 110 -7.31 3.70 -6.01
C ASN A 110 -8.69 3.03 -5.97
N ASN A 111 -8.69 1.70 -5.93
CA ASN A 111 -9.93 0.90 -5.98
C ASN A 111 -10.88 1.23 -4.84
N GLU A 112 -10.36 1.55 -3.66
CA GLU A 112 -11.15 1.85 -2.47
C GLU A 112 -12.12 3.03 -2.67
N LEU A 113 -11.77 3.94 -3.60
CA LEU A 113 -12.53 5.18 -3.84
C LEU A 113 -13.62 5.02 -4.91
N PHE A 114 -13.60 3.93 -5.69
CA PHE A 114 -14.58 3.64 -6.74
C PHE A 114 -15.66 2.65 -6.31
N ILE A 115 -15.81 2.43 -5.02
CA ILE A 115 -16.90 1.64 -4.45
C ILE A 115 -18.25 2.28 -4.80
N ASP A 116 -19.23 1.46 -5.13
CA ASP A 116 -20.53 1.83 -5.67
C ASP A 116 -21.24 2.91 -4.82
N THR A 117 -21.14 4.14 -5.30
CA THR A 117 -21.62 5.34 -4.62
C THR A 117 -23.04 5.72 -4.99
N LYS A 118 -23.91 4.80 -5.44
CA LYS A 118 -25.31 5.17 -5.64
C LYS A 118 -25.95 5.83 -4.42
N LYS A 119 -25.55 5.43 -3.20
CA LYS A 119 -25.98 6.11 -1.96
C LYS A 119 -25.21 7.39 -1.63
N ASP A 120 -23.93 7.48 -2.06
CA ASP A 120 -23.14 8.70 -1.85
C ASP A 120 -23.56 9.83 -2.79
N ASN A 121 -24.02 9.53 -4.00
CA ASN A 121 -24.53 10.53 -4.93
C ASN A 121 -25.84 11.18 -4.46
N GLU A 122 -26.69 10.45 -3.72
CA GLU A 122 -27.91 11.02 -3.16
C GLU A 122 -27.68 11.82 -1.86
N LYS A 123 -26.59 11.54 -1.12
CA LYS A 123 -26.29 12.17 0.17
C LYS A 123 -25.15 13.19 0.17
N GLN A 124 -24.27 13.18 -0.82
CA GLN A 124 -23.16 14.14 -0.92
C GLN A 124 -23.44 15.32 -1.86
N GLY A 125 -24.64 15.81 -1.87
CA GLY A 125 -24.90 17.16 -2.31
C GLY A 125 -24.15 18.15 -1.40
N LYS A 126 -22.80 18.20 -1.48
CA LYS A 126 -22.04 19.27 -0.84
C LYS A 126 -22.49 20.58 -1.44
N LYS A 127 -23.13 21.39 -0.62
CA LYS A 127 -23.43 22.76 -1.00
C LYS A 127 -22.13 23.56 -1.03
N ASP A 128 -21.90 24.29 -2.10
CA ASP A 128 -20.85 25.33 -2.08
C ASP A 128 -21.23 26.45 -1.11
N LYS A 129 -20.34 27.41 -0.96
CA LYS A 129 -20.59 28.62 -0.15
C LYS A 129 -21.81 29.43 -0.61
N TYR A 130 -22.41 29.12 -1.75
CA TYR A 130 -23.62 29.73 -2.32
C TYR A 130 -24.84 28.82 -2.27
N GLY A 131 -24.75 27.67 -1.58
CA GLY A 131 -25.87 26.74 -1.42
C GLY A 131 -26.16 25.84 -2.61
N LYS A 132 -25.33 25.89 -3.68
CA LYS A 132 -25.53 25.08 -4.87
C LYS A 132 -25.03 23.65 -4.62
N VAL A 133 -25.91 22.67 -4.81
CA VAL A 133 -25.59 21.24 -4.66
C VAL A 133 -24.83 20.78 -5.90
N TYR A 134 -23.61 20.30 -5.73
CA TYR A 134 -22.86 19.64 -6.79
C TYR A 134 -22.96 18.13 -6.60
N THR A 135 -23.62 17.47 -7.53
CA THR A 135 -23.53 16.02 -7.66
C THR A 135 -22.25 15.70 -8.43
N TYR A 136 -21.28 15.07 -7.76
CA TYR A 136 -20.04 14.63 -8.41
C TYR A 136 -20.21 13.23 -8.96
N ASP A 137 -20.25 13.11 -10.29
CA ASP A 137 -20.11 11.83 -10.95
C ASP A 137 -18.61 11.59 -11.23
N ARG A 138 -17.97 10.77 -10.39
CA ARG A 138 -16.56 10.36 -10.55
C ARG A 138 -16.29 9.71 -11.90
N TYR A 139 -17.30 9.14 -12.52
CA TYR A 139 -17.17 8.49 -13.81
C TYR A 139 -17.20 9.50 -14.98
N GLU A 140 -17.76 10.69 -14.79
CA GLU A 140 -17.84 11.70 -15.86
C GLU A 140 -16.44 12.11 -16.32
N GLU A 141 -15.50 12.27 -15.41
CA GLU A 141 -14.12 12.65 -15.72
C GLU A 141 -13.33 11.55 -16.47
N LEU A 142 -13.77 10.29 -16.38
CA LEU A 142 -13.16 9.18 -17.14
C LEU A 142 -13.30 9.36 -18.66
N LYS A 143 -14.24 10.18 -19.14
CA LYS A 143 -14.39 10.51 -20.57
C LYS A 143 -13.17 11.24 -21.13
N SER A 144 -12.41 11.90 -20.29
CA SER A 144 -11.20 12.63 -20.66
C SER A 144 -9.91 11.82 -20.56
N ILE A 145 -9.99 10.57 -20.11
CA ILE A 145 -8.85 9.68 -19.90
C ILE A 145 -8.59 8.83 -21.14
N ASN A 146 -7.33 8.71 -21.51
CA ASN A 146 -6.87 7.84 -22.61
C ASN A 146 -6.51 6.44 -22.11
N TYR A 147 -5.82 6.35 -20.94
CA TYR A 147 -5.40 5.08 -20.38
C TYR A 147 -5.62 5.04 -18.86
N VAL A 148 -6.14 3.91 -18.36
CA VAL A 148 -6.26 3.60 -16.94
C VAL A 148 -5.18 2.57 -16.59
N LEU A 149 -4.22 2.98 -15.75
CA LEU A 149 -3.12 2.14 -15.30
C LEU A 149 -3.54 1.40 -14.03
N CYS A 150 -3.79 0.11 -14.14
CA CYS A 150 -4.33 -0.69 -13.04
C CYS A 150 -3.21 -1.38 -12.27
N LYS A 151 -3.05 -1.03 -10.99
CA LYS A 151 -2.05 -1.60 -10.07
C LYS A 151 -2.32 -3.07 -9.74
N THR A 152 -3.58 -3.48 -9.74
CA THR A 152 -4.06 -4.77 -9.25
C THR A 152 -5.00 -5.41 -10.27
N GLU A 153 -5.13 -6.72 -10.22
CA GLU A 153 -6.03 -7.46 -11.12
C GLU A 153 -7.49 -7.09 -10.88
N ILE A 154 -7.89 -6.89 -9.63
CA ILE A 154 -9.24 -6.46 -9.30
C ILE A 154 -9.56 -5.09 -9.90
N CYS A 155 -8.60 -4.14 -9.87
CA CYS A 155 -8.72 -2.84 -10.51
C CYS A 155 -8.94 -2.98 -12.03
N TYR A 156 -8.13 -3.82 -12.67
CA TYR A 156 -8.22 -4.09 -14.10
C TYR A 156 -9.58 -4.69 -14.50
N LYS A 157 -10.06 -5.68 -13.75
CA LYS A 157 -11.39 -6.29 -13.95
C LYS A 157 -12.51 -5.26 -13.78
N PHE A 158 -12.41 -4.41 -12.74
CA PHE A 158 -13.40 -3.38 -12.43
C PHE A 158 -13.53 -2.32 -13.54
N PHE A 159 -12.42 -1.74 -14.01
CA PHE A 159 -12.47 -0.72 -15.07
C PHE A 159 -12.87 -1.29 -16.42
N ASN A 160 -12.54 -2.53 -16.72
CA ASN A 160 -13.07 -3.22 -17.90
C ASN A 160 -14.58 -3.47 -17.82
N PHE A 161 -15.08 -3.82 -16.62
CA PHE A 161 -16.51 -3.98 -16.38
C PHE A 161 -17.27 -2.66 -16.54
N ILE A 162 -16.79 -1.57 -15.94
CA ILE A 162 -17.38 -0.24 -16.11
C ILE A 162 -17.51 0.11 -17.59
N LYS A 163 -16.43 -0.11 -18.35
CA LYS A 163 -16.42 0.20 -19.78
C LYS A 163 -17.44 -0.63 -20.58
N LYS A 164 -17.59 -1.91 -20.28
CA LYS A 164 -18.42 -2.84 -21.07
C LYS A 164 -19.88 -2.84 -20.66
N GLU A 165 -20.18 -2.89 -19.36
CA GLU A 165 -21.52 -3.23 -18.89
C GLU A 165 -22.31 -2.03 -18.34
N LYS A 166 -21.66 -1.13 -17.63
CA LYS A 166 -22.35 -0.01 -17.00
C LYS A 166 -22.74 1.08 -18.01
N TYR A 167 -22.01 1.16 -19.12
CA TYR A 167 -22.17 2.23 -20.11
C TYR A 167 -22.11 1.68 -21.53
N ARG A 168 -23.15 0.93 -21.91
CA ARG A 168 -23.29 0.30 -23.24
C ARG A 168 -23.16 1.24 -24.44
N ASN A 169 -23.23 2.56 -24.23
CA ASN A 169 -23.21 3.59 -25.27
C ASN A 169 -21.80 4.05 -25.67
N ASN A 170 -20.74 3.27 -25.41
CA ASN A 170 -19.34 3.61 -25.78
C ASN A 170 -18.85 4.99 -25.34
N ILE A 171 -19.39 5.52 -24.22
CA ILE A 171 -19.03 6.85 -23.72
C ILE A 171 -17.57 6.91 -23.26
N TYR A 172 -17.03 5.77 -22.76
CA TYR A 172 -15.65 5.67 -22.30
C TYR A 172 -14.74 5.06 -23.34
N LYS A 173 -13.77 5.86 -23.80
CA LYS A 173 -12.81 5.47 -24.85
C LYS A 173 -11.45 5.03 -24.28
N TYR A 174 -11.27 5.07 -22.95
CA TYR A 174 -9.99 4.70 -22.35
C TYR A 174 -9.63 3.23 -22.59
N GLN A 175 -8.31 2.95 -22.61
CA GLN A 175 -7.78 1.59 -22.57
C GLN A 175 -7.32 1.27 -21.15
N THR A 176 -7.64 0.09 -20.64
CA THR A 176 -7.14 -0.41 -19.37
C THR A 176 -5.82 -1.14 -19.57
N ILE A 177 -4.83 -0.81 -18.79
CA ILE A 177 -3.52 -1.45 -18.81
C ILE A 177 -3.27 -2.07 -17.43
N TYR A 178 -3.16 -3.37 -17.38
CA TYR A 178 -2.71 -4.06 -16.16
C TYR A 178 -1.20 -3.99 -16.06
N THR A 179 -0.71 -3.21 -15.13
CA THR A 179 0.73 -2.98 -14.94
C THR A 179 1.32 -3.85 -13.84
N LYS A 180 0.47 -4.47 -12.97
CA LYS A 180 0.87 -4.75 -11.60
C LYS A 180 1.36 -3.45 -10.95
N PHE A 181 2.07 -3.53 -9.86
CA PHE A 181 2.72 -2.37 -9.28
C PHE A 181 3.88 -2.83 -8.40
N THR A 182 4.64 -1.87 -7.89
CA THR A 182 5.77 -2.13 -6.99
C THR A 182 5.72 -1.17 -5.80
N SER A 183 6.69 -1.24 -4.93
CA SER A 183 6.83 -0.37 -3.77
C SER A 183 8.23 0.23 -3.70
N VAL A 184 8.33 1.46 -3.22
CA VAL A 184 9.61 2.07 -2.86
C VAL A 184 10.07 1.42 -1.56
N ILE A 185 11.17 0.71 -1.62
CA ILE A 185 11.80 0.15 -0.42
C ILE A 185 12.83 1.15 0.12
N ASN A 186 12.76 1.43 1.41
CA ASN A 186 13.69 2.32 2.10
C ASN A 186 15.14 1.83 1.90
N ASN A 187 16.07 2.75 1.62
CA ASN A 187 17.47 2.40 1.33
C ASN A 187 18.15 1.70 2.49
N LYS A 188 17.87 2.08 3.74
CA LYS A 188 18.40 1.40 4.93
C LYS A 188 17.91 -0.04 5.04
N ILE A 189 16.63 -0.29 4.70
CA ILE A 189 16.09 -1.66 4.62
C ILE A 189 16.82 -2.46 3.55
N LYS A 190 17.05 -1.87 2.37
CA LYS A 190 17.83 -2.53 1.30
C LYS A 190 19.23 -2.91 1.77
N GLU A 191 19.96 -1.96 2.37
CA GLU A 191 21.31 -2.20 2.89
C GLU A 191 21.35 -3.36 3.89
N ILE A 192 20.39 -3.43 4.83
CA ILE A 192 20.32 -4.50 5.82
C ILE A 192 20.04 -5.86 5.14
N VAL A 193 19.03 -5.90 4.27
CA VAL A 193 18.61 -7.13 3.61
C VAL A 193 19.67 -7.64 2.61
N ASP A 194 20.40 -6.73 1.95
CA ASP A 194 21.45 -7.08 1.00
C ASP A 194 22.71 -7.59 1.71
N LYS A 195 23.06 -7.00 2.87
CA LYS A 195 24.13 -7.54 3.74
C LYS A 195 23.81 -8.97 4.22
N ASP A 196 22.57 -9.23 4.62
CA ASP A 196 22.11 -10.57 5.02
C ASP A 196 22.25 -11.58 3.87
N ASN A 197 22.04 -11.17 2.62
CA ASN A 197 22.22 -12.04 1.45
C ASN A 197 23.71 -12.37 1.18
N HIS A 198 24.60 -11.37 1.28
CA HIS A 198 26.03 -11.57 1.05
C HIS A 198 26.66 -12.49 2.10
N ASN A 199 26.29 -12.35 3.36
CA ASN A 199 26.79 -13.18 4.44
C ASN A 199 26.32 -14.64 4.30
N ASN A 200 25.10 -14.88 3.85
CA ASN A 200 24.59 -16.24 3.64
C ASN A 200 25.18 -16.97 2.42
N ASN A 201 25.71 -16.24 1.43
CA ASN A 201 26.33 -16.84 0.25
C ASN A 201 27.83 -17.17 0.44
N ASN A 202 28.51 -16.48 1.35
CA ASN A 202 29.96 -16.60 1.54
C ASN A 202 30.38 -17.51 2.71
N ASN A 203 29.46 -17.92 3.56
CA ASN A 203 29.81 -18.69 4.76
C ASN A 203 29.13 -20.06 4.78
N ASN A 204 29.93 -21.11 4.49
CA ASN A 204 29.72 -22.45 5.03
C ASN A 204 29.93 -22.50 6.57
N ASN A 205 30.26 -21.36 7.22
CA ASN A 205 30.41 -21.23 8.67
C ASN A 205 29.14 -20.65 9.28
N ASN A 206 28.41 -21.49 10.02
CA ASN A 206 27.12 -21.26 10.70
C ASN A 206 27.15 -20.21 11.85
N ASN A 207 28.10 -19.29 11.93
CA ASN A 207 28.34 -18.44 13.09
C ASN A 207 27.95 -16.96 12.94
N THR A 208 27.34 -16.52 11.85
CA THR A 208 26.72 -15.17 11.84
C THR A 208 25.33 -15.23 12.46
N PRO A 209 25.07 -14.48 13.57
CA PRO A 209 23.75 -14.49 14.19
C PRO A 209 22.71 -14.03 13.17
N ASP A 210 21.66 -14.79 13.07
CA ASP A 210 20.49 -14.45 12.22
C ASP A 210 19.90 -13.12 12.72
N ILE A 211 19.77 -12.13 11.84
CA ILE A 211 19.21 -10.82 12.19
C ILE A 211 17.73 -10.98 12.60
N ILE A 212 17.08 -12.08 12.19
CA ILE A 212 15.66 -12.34 12.40
C ILE A 212 15.43 -12.96 13.78
N ASP A 213 14.61 -12.30 14.61
CA ASP A 213 14.06 -12.89 15.84
C ASP A 213 12.88 -13.82 15.46
N PRO A 214 13.02 -15.14 15.61
CA PRO A 214 12.00 -16.12 15.21
C PRO A 214 10.69 -15.94 15.99
N ASN A 215 10.72 -15.27 17.13
CA ASN A 215 9.59 -15.09 18.03
C ASN A 215 8.87 -13.76 17.83
N LEU A 216 9.38 -12.89 16.95
CA LEU A 216 8.83 -11.54 16.77
C LEU A 216 7.80 -11.50 15.64
N PHE A 217 6.58 -11.14 16.03
CA PHE A 217 5.48 -10.76 15.14
C PHE A 217 5.37 -9.25 15.04
N ILE A 218 5.01 -8.73 13.84
CA ILE A 218 4.83 -7.30 13.65
C ILE A 218 3.50 -7.01 12.93
N HIS A 219 2.86 -5.89 13.34
CA HIS A 219 1.68 -5.35 12.68
C HIS A 219 1.84 -3.85 12.41
N LEU A 220 1.92 -3.46 11.15
CA LEU A 220 2.15 -2.08 10.72
C LEU A 220 0.82 -1.40 10.35
N ALA A 221 0.12 -0.85 11.34
CA ALA A 221 -1.16 -0.19 11.11
C ALA A 221 -1.00 1.25 10.59
N GLY A 222 0.05 1.96 10.97
CA GLY A 222 0.27 3.34 10.59
C GLY A 222 -0.89 4.26 10.99
N LYS A 223 -1.33 5.14 10.09
CA LYS A 223 -2.45 6.07 10.30
C LYS A 223 -3.83 5.48 9.94
N SER A 224 -3.87 4.24 9.47
CA SER A 224 -5.08 3.69 8.88
C SER A 224 -5.93 2.93 9.91
N GLY A 225 -7.19 3.33 10.06
CA GLY A 225 -8.20 2.59 10.81
C GLY A 225 -8.66 1.29 10.11
N PHE A 226 -8.25 1.08 8.86
CA PHE A 226 -8.66 -0.08 8.06
C PHE A 226 -7.76 -1.32 8.21
N LYS A 227 -6.85 -1.33 9.18
CA LYS A 227 -5.88 -2.43 9.36
C LYS A 227 -6.36 -3.57 10.27
N ASN A 228 -7.61 -3.53 10.74
CA ASN A 228 -8.16 -4.50 11.70
C ASN A 228 -7.29 -4.70 12.96
N THR A 229 -6.58 -3.64 13.38
CA THR A 229 -5.74 -3.66 14.59
C THR A 229 -6.52 -4.08 15.85
N PRO A 230 -7.78 -3.61 16.08
CA PRO A 230 -8.56 -4.06 17.22
C PRO A 230 -8.84 -5.56 17.22
N ASP A 231 -9.07 -6.16 16.04
CA ASP A 231 -9.32 -7.60 15.90
C ASP A 231 -8.07 -8.41 16.28
N LEU A 232 -6.89 -7.97 15.85
CA LEU A 232 -5.63 -8.58 16.23
C LEU A 232 -5.36 -8.48 17.74
N VAL A 233 -5.52 -7.28 18.31
CA VAL A 233 -5.29 -7.05 19.74
C VAL A 233 -6.26 -7.87 20.58
N HIS A 234 -7.54 -7.91 20.22
CA HIS A 234 -8.51 -8.75 20.91
C HIS A 234 -8.14 -10.25 20.83
N CYS A 235 -7.72 -10.73 19.66
CA CYS A 235 -7.24 -12.09 19.49
C CYS A 235 -6.03 -12.38 20.40
N TRP A 236 -5.06 -11.47 20.46
CA TRP A 236 -3.86 -11.62 21.27
C TRP A 236 -4.17 -11.66 22.77
N ILE A 237 -5.01 -10.76 23.26
CA ILE A 237 -5.43 -10.68 24.66
C ILE A 237 -6.24 -11.91 25.07
N LYS A 238 -7.24 -12.28 24.26
CA LYS A 238 -8.09 -13.46 24.52
C LYS A 238 -7.28 -14.75 24.68
N ASN A 239 -6.15 -14.85 23.99
CA ASN A 239 -5.23 -15.98 24.06
C ASN A 239 -4.02 -15.71 24.97
N LYS A 240 -4.12 -14.80 25.94
CA LYS A 240 -3.08 -14.45 26.93
C LYS A 240 -1.69 -14.20 26.34
N GLY A 241 -1.64 -13.66 25.13
CA GLY A 241 -0.40 -13.42 24.40
C GLY A 241 0.26 -14.68 23.84
N PHE A 242 -0.45 -15.82 23.83
CA PHE A 242 0.08 -17.14 23.42
C PHE A 242 1.27 -17.63 24.26
N LEU A 243 1.46 -17.10 25.46
CA LEU A 243 2.58 -17.43 26.36
C LEU A 243 2.52 -18.88 26.85
N ASP A 244 1.33 -19.50 26.91
CA ASP A 244 1.16 -20.90 27.26
C ASP A 244 1.70 -21.86 26.16
N ILE A 245 1.92 -21.33 24.92
CA ILE A 245 2.45 -22.10 23.79
C ILE A 245 3.94 -21.83 23.63
N ASP A 246 4.34 -20.57 23.79
CA ASP A 246 5.72 -20.13 23.65
C ASP A 246 5.97 -18.87 24.50
N PRO A 247 6.76 -18.97 25.59
CA PRO A 247 7.00 -17.86 26.52
C PRO A 247 7.80 -16.71 25.89
N ASP A 248 8.55 -16.96 24.81
CA ASP A 248 9.42 -15.97 24.16
C ASP A 248 8.73 -15.18 23.04
N ILE A 249 7.48 -15.54 22.69
CA ILE A 249 6.74 -14.89 21.62
C ILE A 249 6.51 -13.40 21.91
N LYS A 250 6.58 -12.56 20.90
CA LYS A 250 6.40 -11.10 21.01
C LYS A 250 5.56 -10.57 19.85
N LEU A 251 4.74 -9.56 20.16
CA LEU A 251 4.01 -8.79 19.14
C LEU A 251 4.34 -7.30 19.27
N VAL A 252 4.77 -6.70 18.18
CA VAL A 252 4.95 -5.24 18.05
C VAL A 252 3.91 -4.68 17.08
N ILE A 253 3.17 -3.68 17.54
CA ILE A 253 2.16 -2.98 16.74
C ILE A 253 2.58 -1.51 16.61
N THR A 254 2.54 -0.97 15.39
CA THR A 254 2.73 0.46 15.15
C THR A 254 1.46 1.10 14.65
N CYS A 255 0.97 2.10 15.36
CA CYS A 255 -0.16 2.93 14.93
C CYS A 255 0.09 4.39 15.34
N TYR A 256 -0.86 5.29 15.09
CA TYR A 256 -0.71 6.71 15.43
C TYR A 256 -1.62 7.12 16.57
N GLU A 257 -1.23 8.17 17.30
CA GLU A 257 -1.91 8.66 18.50
C GLU A 257 -3.42 8.91 18.30
N HIS A 258 -3.82 9.49 17.17
CA HIS A 258 -5.24 9.70 16.88
C HIS A 258 -6.02 8.39 16.69
N CYS A 259 -5.33 7.26 16.52
CA CYS A 259 -5.96 5.95 16.45
C CYS A 259 -6.37 5.40 17.82
N LEU A 260 -5.78 5.87 18.93
CA LEU A 260 -6.03 5.32 20.27
C LEU A 260 -7.53 5.39 20.67
N THR A 261 -8.14 6.56 20.54
CA THR A 261 -9.56 6.73 20.89
C THR A 261 -10.48 5.87 20.03
N TRP A 262 -10.21 5.81 18.72
CA TRP A 262 -10.97 4.95 17.81
C TRP A 262 -10.76 3.47 18.12
N PHE A 263 -9.53 3.08 18.38
CA PHE A 263 -9.13 1.73 18.73
C PHE A 263 -9.85 1.23 19.97
N ASN A 264 -9.83 1.99 21.09
CA ASN A 264 -10.51 1.62 22.33
C ASN A 264 -12.04 1.60 22.15
N LYS A 265 -12.64 2.59 21.47
CA LYS A 265 -14.06 2.59 21.13
C LYS A 265 -14.47 1.36 20.31
N THR A 266 -13.62 0.91 19.41
CA THR A 266 -13.86 -0.27 18.56
C THR A 266 -13.83 -1.54 19.41
N LEU A 267 -12.84 -1.69 20.29
CA LEU A 267 -12.75 -2.82 21.22
C LEU A 267 -13.97 -2.91 22.16
N ILE A 268 -14.40 -1.77 22.73
CA ILE A 268 -15.61 -1.72 23.58
C ILE A 268 -16.85 -2.11 22.78
N ARG A 269 -17.01 -1.53 21.60
CA ARG A 269 -18.23 -1.73 20.78
C ARG A 269 -18.41 -3.17 20.31
N PHE A 270 -17.32 -3.77 19.76
CA PHE A 270 -17.43 -5.08 19.11
C PHE A 270 -17.08 -6.25 20.03
N TYR A 271 -16.18 -6.04 20.99
CA TYR A 271 -15.66 -7.10 21.85
C TYR A 271 -16.04 -6.95 23.33
N LYS A 272 -16.74 -5.85 23.69
CA LYS A 272 -17.08 -5.52 25.08
C LYS A 272 -15.85 -5.43 25.99
N TYR A 273 -14.70 -5.08 25.40
CA TYR A 273 -13.41 -5.02 26.07
C TYR A 273 -12.90 -3.58 26.13
N ASN A 274 -12.57 -3.12 27.33
CA ASN A 274 -12.00 -1.80 27.56
C ASN A 274 -10.49 -1.94 27.81
N PHE A 275 -9.71 -1.69 26.77
CA PHE A 275 -8.26 -1.83 26.80
C PHE A 275 -7.58 -0.92 27.83
N GLU A 276 -8.05 0.33 27.97
CA GLU A 276 -7.46 1.30 28.91
C GLU A 276 -7.78 0.97 30.38
N LYS A 277 -8.78 0.15 30.67
CA LYS A 277 -9.16 -0.27 32.02
C LYS A 277 -8.70 -1.67 32.39
N ASP A 278 -8.04 -2.38 31.47
CA ASP A 278 -7.52 -3.71 31.77
C ASP A 278 -6.31 -3.60 32.71
N PRO A 279 -6.30 -4.29 33.86
CA PRO A 279 -5.21 -4.21 34.84
C PRO A 279 -3.87 -4.71 34.31
N ASP A 280 -3.87 -5.59 33.30
CA ASP A 280 -2.66 -6.11 32.65
C ASP A 280 -2.09 -5.13 31.60
N VAL A 281 -2.81 -4.04 31.29
CA VAL A 281 -2.39 -3.02 30.31
C VAL A 281 -1.68 -1.88 31.04
N SER A 282 -0.42 -1.64 30.70
CA SER A 282 0.32 -0.46 31.11
C SER A 282 0.38 0.56 29.97
N MET A 283 -0.12 1.78 30.23
CA MET A 283 -0.11 2.89 29.29
C MET A 283 0.84 3.99 29.74
N ASN A 284 1.90 4.21 29.00
CA ASN A 284 2.78 5.35 29.20
C ASN A 284 2.35 6.52 28.30
N HIS A 285 1.58 7.47 28.83
CA HIS A 285 1.08 8.63 28.08
C HIS A 285 2.20 9.60 27.63
N LYS A 286 3.36 9.65 28.30
CA LYS A 286 4.49 10.49 27.86
C LYS A 286 5.12 9.94 26.59
N THR A 287 5.21 8.63 26.49
CA THR A 287 5.80 7.95 25.34
C THR A 287 4.78 7.46 24.34
N ASN A 288 3.47 7.53 24.63
CA ASN A 288 2.40 6.96 23.84
C ASN A 288 2.65 5.50 23.46
N ILE A 289 3.08 4.72 24.44
CA ILE A 289 3.33 3.28 24.31
C ILE A 289 2.43 2.55 25.29
N ALA A 290 1.70 1.56 24.79
CA ALA A 290 0.97 0.61 25.62
C ALA A 290 1.65 -0.75 25.58
N THR A 291 1.64 -1.44 26.72
CA THR A 291 2.13 -2.81 26.82
C THR A 291 1.06 -3.70 27.46
N TYR A 292 0.93 -4.91 26.96
CA TYR A 292 0.14 -6.00 27.55
C TYR A 292 0.97 -7.26 27.44
N LYS A 293 1.48 -7.74 28.60
CA LYS A 293 2.37 -8.93 28.64
C LYS A 293 3.51 -8.82 27.60
N ASN A 294 3.47 -9.63 26.56
CA ASN A 294 4.47 -9.69 25.48
C ASN A 294 4.06 -8.89 24.22
N MET A 295 3.02 -8.07 24.29
CA MET A 295 2.59 -7.18 23.21
C MET A 295 2.98 -5.73 23.53
N THR A 296 3.56 -5.04 22.55
CA THR A 296 3.87 -3.59 22.63
C THR A 296 3.17 -2.86 21.50
N ILE A 297 2.42 -1.80 21.83
CA ILE A 297 1.71 -0.95 20.86
C ILE A 297 2.30 0.46 20.93
N TYR A 298 2.82 0.93 19.81
CA TYR A 298 3.32 2.30 19.65
C TYR A 298 2.23 3.16 19.02
N PHE A 299 1.62 4.08 19.76
CA PHE A 299 0.64 5.05 19.29
C PHE A 299 1.29 6.32 18.73
N LYS A 300 2.52 6.25 18.31
CA LYS A 300 3.29 7.29 17.63
C LYS A 300 4.35 6.65 16.74
N PRO A 301 4.94 7.43 15.80
CA PRO A 301 6.08 6.93 15.05
C PRO A 301 7.20 6.50 16.00
N ILE A 302 7.77 5.33 15.80
CA ILE A 302 8.94 4.87 16.54
C ILE A 302 10.12 5.76 16.14
N ASN A 303 10.68 6.47 17.11
CA ASN A 303 11.85 7.30 16.94
C ASN A 303 12.99 6.80 17.86
N PRO A 304 14.23 6.82 17.37
CA PRO A 304 14.63 7.19 16.02
C PRO A 304 14.17 6.19 14.95
N LEU A 305 14.18 6.60 13.69
CA LEU A 305 13.79 5.75 12.53
C LEU A 305 14.56 4.41 12.50
N SER A 306 15.79 4.37 13.02
CA SER A 306 16.57 3.14 13.15
C SER A 306 15.87 2.07 14.00
N HIS A 307 15.25 2.44 15.12
CA HIS A 307 14.51 1.49 15.96
C HIS A 307 13.28 0.92 15.25
N TYR A 308 12.59 1.75 14.44
CA TYR A 308 11.51 1.26 13.59
C TYR A 308 12.02 0.25 12.56
N ILE A 309 13.10 0.61 11.85
CA ILE A 309 13.73 -0.27 10.87
C ILE A 309 14.21 -1.58 11.51
N ASP A 310 14.84 -1.50 12.67
CA ASP A 310 15.28 -2.67 13.44
C ASP A 310 14.11 -3.60 13.78
N SER A 311 13.00 -3.04 14.28
CA SER A 311 11.82 -3.83 14.63
C SER A 311 11.25 -4.55 13.42
N ILE A 312 11.09 -3.87 12.28
CA ILE A 312 10.50 -4.48 11.08
C ILE A 312 11.46 -5.45 10.39
N THR A 313 12.77 -5.21 10.44
CA THR A 313 13.76 -6.12 9.82
C THR A 313 13.97 -7.38 10.66
N LYS A 314 13.90 -7.29 12.00
CA LYS A 314 14.03 -8.42 12.90
C LYS A 314 12.80 -9.33 12.96
N ALA A 315 11.60 -8.83 12.68
CA ALA A 315 10.40 -9.64 12.74
C ALA A 315 10.47 -10.86 11.81
N ASN A 316 9.92 -11.98 12.23
CA ASN A 316 9.77 -13.19 11.43
C ASN A 316 8.44 -13.22 10.69
N VAL A 317 7.37 -12.75 11.34
CA VAL A 317 6.01 -12.76 10.82
C VAL A 317 5.47 -11.33 10.72
N ALA A 318 4.87 -10.99 9.58
CA ALA A 318 4.10 -9.76 9.38
C ALA A 318 2.60 -10.07 9.31
N ILE A 319 1.81 -9.49 10.23
CA ILE A 319 0.35 -9.63 10.23
C ILE A 319 -0.26 -8.45 9.46
N CYS A 320 -0.80 -8.74 8.28
CA CYS A 320 -1.25 -7.77 7.28
C CYS A 320 -2.75 -7.96 6.98
N ILE A 321 -3.60 -7.82 7.99
CA ILE A 321 -5.03 -8.16 7.95
C ILE A 321 -5.95 -6.97 7.68
N SER A 322 -5.60 -6.08 6.76
CA SER A 322 -6.43 -4.92 6.42
C SER A 322 -7.83 -5.32 5.94
N ASN A 323 -8.84 -4.53 6.32
CA ASN A 323 -10.19 -4.77 5.80
C ASN A 323 -10.36 -4.30 4.35
N LYS A 324 -9.54 -3.36 3.90
CA LYS A 324 -9.44 -2.90 2.50
C LYS A 324 -8.12 -2.19 2.27
N GLU A 325 -7.64 -2.23 1.04
CA GLU A 325 -6.39 -1.62 0.59
C GLU A 325 -6.50 -1.13 -0.85
N GLY A 326 -5.78 -0.04 -1.15
CA GLY A 326 -5.62 0.40 -2.53
C GLY A 326 -4.60 -0.43 -3.29
N TYR A 327 -3.54 -0.87 -2.60
CA TYR A 327 -2.50 -1.74 -3.16
C TYR A 327 -1.86 -2.67 -2.13
N GLY A 328 -1.41 -2.16 -0.99
CA GLY A 328 -0.74 -2.94 0.06
C GLY A 328 0.78 -2.78 0.08
N HIS A 329 1.28 -1.54 0.06
CA HIS A 329 2.73 -1.27 0.13
C HIS A 329 3.42 -1.97 1.29
N TYR A 330 2.81 -1.97 2.49
CA TYR A 330 3.36 -2.63 3.67
C TYR A 330 3.48 -4.16 3.53
N ILE A 331 2.63 -4.78 2.69
CA ILE A 331 2.76 -6.20 2.34
C ILE A 331 4.00 -6.40 1.46
N ASN A 332 4.23 -5.52 0.50
CA ASN A 332 5.41 -5.59 -0.35
C ASN A 332 6.71 -5.30 0.41
N GLU A 333 6.67 -4.41 1.38
CA GLU A 333 7.80 -4.19 2.30
C GLU A 333 8.10 -5.47 3.09
N ALA A 334 7.06 -6.14 3.62
CA ALA A 334 7.20 -7.41 4.32
C ALA A 334 7.75 -8.51 3.40
N ARG A 335 7.24 -8.61 2.15
CA ARG A 335 7.78 -9.55 1.12
C ARG A 335 9.26 -9.28 0.86
N TYR A 336 9.64 -8.02 0.64
CA TYR A 336 11.03 -7.65 0.40
C TYR A 336 11.94 -8.04 1.56
N MET A 337 11.47 -7.88 2.80
CA MET A 337 12.19 -8.23 4.03
C MET A 337 12.13 -9.72 4.38
N LYS A 338 11.67 -10.59 3.47
CA LYS A 338 11.57 -12.04 3.66
C LYS A 338 10.68 -12.46 4.85
N LYS A 339 9.61 -11.69 5.14
CA LYS A 339 8.69 -12.05 6.22
C LYS A 339 7.68 -13.08 5.76
N PHE A 340 7.31 -13.99 6.66
CA PHE A 340 6.10 -14.78 6.49
C PHE A 340 4.88 -13.88 6.74
N ILE A 341 3.85 -13.97 5.92
CA ILE A 341 2.75 -13.00 5.94
C ILE A 341 1.43 -13.68 6.28
N ILE A 342 0.70 -13.15 7.26
CA ILE A 342 -0.71 -13.50 7.51
C ILE A 342 -1.55 -12.36 6.93
N THR A 343 -2.46 -12.66 5.99
CA THR A 343 -3.33 -11.66 5.36
C THR A 343 -4.76 -12.17 5.19
N LEU A 344 -5.67 -11.31 4.71
CA LEU A 344 -7.05 -11.69 4.40
C LEU A 344 -7.22 -12.08 2.94
N ASP A 345 -8.13 -13.01 2.66
CA ASP A 345 -8.63 -13.31 1.32
C ASP A 345 -9.53 -12.18 0.81
N ASN A 346 -8.92 -11.01 0.65
CA ASN A 346 -9.58 -9.82 0.15
C ASN A 346 -8.67 -9.07 -0.80
N PRO A 347 -9.09 -8.85 -2.07
CA PRO A 347 -8.28 -8.10 -3.02
C PRO A 347 -8.04 -6.65 -2.56
N PRO A 348 -6.84 -6.10 -2.80
CA PRO A 348 -5.71 -6.68 -3.54
C PRO A 348 -4.74 -7.51 -2.70
N MET A 349 -4.97 -7.71 -1.41
CA MET A 349 -4.00 -8.34 -0.51
C MET A 349 -3.72 -9.79 -0.89
N ASN A 350 -4.74 -10.56 -1.25
CA ASN A 350 -4.61 -11.93 -1.75
C ASN A 350 -3.95 -12.04 -3.15
N GLU A 351 -3.79 -10.91 -3.87
CA GLU A 351 -2.98 -10.89 -5.09
C GLU A 351 -1.48 -10.86 -4.79
N LEU A 352 -1.08 -10.35 -3.61
CA LEU A 352 0.31 -10.18 -3.17
C LEU A 352 0.82 -11.35 -2.31
N VAL A 353 -0.10 -12.08 -1.67
CA VAL A 353 0.23 -13.20 -0.79
C VAL A 353 -0.42 -14.47 -1.34
N LYS A 354 0.39 -15.52 -1.48
CA LYS A 354 -0.06 -16.86 -1.84
C LYS A 354 -0.01 -17.74 -0.61
N ASP A 355 -1.05 -18.55 -0.46
CA ASP A 355 -1.09 -19.48 0.65
C ASP A 355 0.12 -20.43 0.62
N LYS A 356 0.63 -20.79 1.79
CA LYS A 356 1.76 -21.70 1.94
C LYS A 356 1.55 -23.05 1.25
N ASP A 357 0.29 -23.49 1.16
CA ASP A 357 -0.12 -24.77 0.56
C ASP A 357 -0.47 -24.63 -0.94
N ASP A 358 -0.34 -23.42 -1.53
CA ASP A 358 -0.60 -23.21 -2.96
C ASP A 358 0.43 -23.91 -3.85
N LYS A 359 0.00 -24.99 -4.48
CA LYS A 359 0.81 -25.84 -5.40
C LYS A 359 0.74 -25.36 -6.86
N SER A 360 0.00 -24.31 -7.17
CA SER A 360 -0.31 -23.91 -8.56
C SER A 360 0.92 -23.51 -9.41
N ARG A 361 2.10 -23.34 -8.78
CA ARG A 361 3.35 -22.93 -9.45
C ARG A 361 4.54 -23.85 -9.15
N SER A 362 4.32 -25.01 -8.55
CA SER A 362 5.41 -25.90 -8.14
C SER A 362 5.46 -27.13 -9.05
N GLU A 363 6.47 -27.22 -9.88
CA GLU A 363 6.80 -28.45 -10.61
C GLU A 363 7.27 -29.58 -9.63
N SER A 364 7.73 -29.22 -8.43
CA SER A 364 8.30 -30.12 -7.43
C SER A 364 7.33 -30.53 -6.31
N GLY A 365 6.06 -30.07 -6.34
CA GLY A 365 5.06 -30.42 -5.31
C GLY A 365 5.28 -29.76 -3.94
N SER A 366 6.35 -28.98 -3.71
CA SER A 366 6.54 -28.17 -2.50
C SER A 366 5.78 -26.87 -2.63
N GLY A 367 4.96 -26.47 -1.63
CA GLY A 367 4.21 -25.22 -1.64
C GLY A 367 5.14 -24.01 -1.87
N ASN A 368 4.84 -23.20 -2.89
CA ASN A 368 5.59 -22.00 -3.25
C ASN A 368 4.95 -20.71 -2.70
N GLY A 369 4.08 -20.84 -1.69
CA GLY A 369 3.45 -19.70 -1.04
C GLY A 369 4.43 -18.86 -0.24
N ASN A 370 3.94 -17.74 0.28
CA ASN A 370 4.71 -16.81 1.12
C ASN A 370 3.96 -16.40 2.39
N GLY A 371 2.84 -17.04 2.70
CA GLY A 371 2.03 -16.70 3.86
C GLY A 371 0.84 -17.60 4.09
N ILE A 372 -0.07 -17.12 4.94
CA ILE A 372 -1.40 -17.68 5.15
C ILE A 372 -2.42 -16.62 4.70
N VAL A 373 -3.41 -17.07 3.93
CA VAL A 373 -4.51 -16.23 3.43
C VAL A 373 -5.78 -16.63 4.18
N LEU A 374 -6.14 -15.83 5.19
CA LEU A 374 -7.32 -16.06 6.05
C LEU A 374 -8.60 -15.84 5.28
N LYS A 375 -9.59 -16.68 5.48
CA LYS A 375 -10.95 -16.47 4.98
C LYS A 375 -11.53 -15.20 5.60
N LYS A 376 -12.17 -14.40 4.77
CA LYS A 376 -12.82 -13.18 5.25
C LYS A 376 -14.18 -13.49 5.85
N LYS A 377 -14.51 -12.83 6.97
CA LYS A 377 -15.87 -12.69 7.46
C LYS A 377 -16.37 -11.30 7.08
N ASN A 378 -17.57 -11.22 6.51
CA ASN A 378 -18.26 -9.96 6.31
C ASN A 378 -18.95 -9.60 7.62
N LYS A 379 -18.37 -8.71 8.45
CA LYS A 379 -19.05 -8.15 9.62
C LYS A 379 -20.08 -7.13 9.13
N PHE A 380 -21.35 -7.46 9.30
CA PHE A 380 -22.48 -6.51 9.34
C PHE A 380 -22.68 -5.62 8.12
N ILE A 381 -23.06 -6.21 7.00
CA ILE A 381 -23.91 -5.46 6.09
C ILE A 381 -25.34 -6.04 6.17
N LYS A 382 -26.07 -5.66 7.24
CA LYS A 382 -27.53 -5.61 7.23
C LYS A 382 -27.97 -4.44 6.37
N GLN A 383 -27.62 -4.38 5.12
CA GLN A 383 -28.17 -3.46 4.17
C GLN A 383 -28.22 -4.16 2.82
N ASN A 384 -29.41 -4.14 2.20
CA ASN A 384 -29.77 -4.62 0.90
C ASN A 384 -28.85 -4.06 -0.22
N TYR A 385 -27.57 -4.39 -0.16
CA TYR A 385 -26.70 -4.24 -1.30
C TYR A 385 -26.98 -5.42 -2.23
N LYS A 386 -27.62 -5.15 -3.38
CA LYS A 386 -27.50 -6.06 -4.49
C LYS A 386 -26.02 -6.34 -4.68
N GLU A 387 -25.63 -7.60 -4.55
CA GLU A 387 -24.26 -8.05 -4.79
C GLU A 387 -23.81 -7.51 -6.15
N THR A 388 -22.99 -6.48 -6.12
CA THR A 388 -22.29 -6.09 -7.33
C THR A 388 -21.13 -7.07 -7.48
N ARG A 389 -20.86 -7.51 -8.70
CA ARG A 389 -19.80 -8.48 -9.06
C ARG A 389 -18.39 -8.08 -8.58
N PHE A 390 -18.24 -6.89 -8.04
CA PHE A 390 -17.03 -6.26 -7.50
C PHE A 390 -17.31 -5.65 -6.12
N ASN A 391 -17.67 -6.49 -5.15
CA ASN A 391 -17.82 -6.03 -3.77
C ASN A 391 -16.43 -5.82 -3.15
N PHE A 392 -15.98 -4.57 -3.13
CA PHE A 392 -14.90 -4.12 -2.23
C PHE A 392 -15.45 -4.01 -0.80
N THR A 393 -15.97 -5.12 -0.27
CA THR A 393 -16.56 -5.15 1.06
C THR A 393 -15.46 -5.06 2.11
N GLU A 394 -15.76 -4.38 3.20
CA GLU A 394 -14.92 -4.43 4.38
C GLU A 394 -14.81 -5.89 4.85
N ALA A 395 -13.60 -6.40 4.90
CA ALA A 395 -13.31 -7.76 5.30
C ALA A 395 -12.68 -7.78 6.69
N TYR A 396 -13.10 -8.72 7.49
CA TYR A 396 -12.59 -8.91 8.84
C TYR A 396 -12.06 -10.33 8.98
N PRO A 397 -11.01 -10.55 9.80
CA PRO A 397 -10.53 -11.89 10.05
C PRO A 397 -11.56 -12.70 10.88
N ASP A 398 -11.63 -13.99 10.59
CA ASP A 398 -12.20 -14.93 11.55
C ASP A 398 -11.28 -15.00 12.75
N SER A 399 -11.82 -14.82 13.96
CA SER A 399 -11.02 -14.79 15.19
C SER A 399 -10.33 -16.12 15.49
N ASP A 400 -11.00 -17.25 15.20
CA ASP A 400 -10.44 -18.57 15.44
C ASP A 400 -9.40 -18.92 14.39
N GLU A 401 -9.66 -18.60 13.12
CA GLU A 401 -8.69 -18.82 12.04
C GLU A 401 -7.43 -17.94 12.22
N LEU A 402 -7.59 -16.68 12.68
CA LEU A 402 -6.46 -15.82 13.01
C LEU A 402 -5.63 -16.41 14.16
N ARG A 403 -6.31 -16.87 15.24
CA ARG A 403 -5.67 -17.57 16.36
C ARG A 403 -4.88 -18.79 15.87
N ASP A 404 -5.52 -19.66 15.11
CA ASP A 404 -4.93 -20.90 14.65
C ASP A 404 -3.74 -20.67 13.72
N SER A 405 -3.81 -19.61 12.91
CA SER A 405 -2.70 -19.19 12.05
C SER A 405 -1.51 -18.66 12.85
N ILE A 406 -1.74 -17.89 13.92
CA ILE A 406 -0.68 -17.46 14.83
C ILE A 406 -0.05 -18.68 15.52
N ILE A 407 -0.86 -19.60 16.04
CA ILE A 407 -0.38 -20.86 16.66
C ILE A 407 0.45 -21.67 15.67
N TRP A 408 -0.02 -21.77 14.42
CA TRP A 408 0.72 -22.47 13.39
C TRP A 408 2.10 -21.83 13.16
N CYS A 409 2.17 -20.50 13.04
CA CYS A 409 3.44 -19.79 12.90
C CYS A 409 4.39 -20.01 14.08
N ILE A 410 3.87 -20.03 15.32
CA ILE A 410 4.67 -20.32 16.52
C ILE A 410 5.29 -21.72 16.47
N LYS A 411 4.52 -22.71 16.03
CA LYS A 411 4.99 -24.11 15.95
C LYS A 411 5.97 -24.37 14.80
N HIS A 412 6.01 -23.50 13.77
CA HIS A 412 6.81 -23.69 12.55
C HIS A 412 7.85 -22.57 12.33
N LYS A 413 8.28 -21.92 13.42
CA LYS A 413 9.17 -20.74 13.38
C LYS A 413 10.39 -20.88 12.48
N THR A 414 11.05 -22.02 12.49
CA THR A 414 12.26 -22.31 11.72
C THR A 414 11.98 -22.44 10.21
N GLU A 415 10.76 -22.85 9.86
CA GLU A 415 10.38 -23.04 8.46
C GLU A 415 9.90 -21.75 7.78
N LEU A 416 9.38 -20.78 8.58
CA LEU A 416 8.80 -19.53 8.05
C LEU A 416 9.76 -18.77 7.15
N ARG A 417 11.06 -18.87 7.42
CA ARG A 417 12.10 -18.22 6.61
C ARG A 417 12.13 -18.70 5.15
N LYS A 418 11.83 -19.97 4.91
CA LYS A 418 11.74 -20.51 3.54
C LYS A 418 10.65 -19.78 2.76
N TRP A 419 9.46 -19.67 3.33
CA TRP A 419 8.34 -18.98 2.69
C TRP A 419 8.58 -17.47 2.58
N GLY A 420 9.26 -16.86 3.56
CA GLY A 420 9.67 -15.48 3.47
C GLY A 420 10.61 -15.20 2.29
N LYS A 421 11.56 -16.11 1.99
CA LYS A 421 12.41 -16.04 0.79
C LYS A 421 11.58 -16.10 -0.50
N ASN A 422 10.58 -17.00 -0.57
CA ASN A 422 9.65 -17.06 -1.70
C ASN A 422 8.93 -15.71 -1.88
N GLY A 423 8.46 -15.09 -0.78
CA GLY A 423 7.83 -13.77 -0.81
C GLY A 423 8.70 -12.70 -1.43
N ARG A 424 10.01 -12.70 -1.09
CA ARG A 424 10.96 -11.76 -1.71
C ARG A 424 11.11 -12.02 -3.22
N GLN A 425 11.27 -13.27 -3.63
CA GLN A 425 11.39 -13.60 -5.05
C GLN A 425 10.13 -13.15 -5.81
N MET A 426 8.95 -13.44 -5.29
CA MET A 426 7.68 -12.98 -5.88
C MET A 426 7.61 -11.45 -5.99
N PHE A 427 8.13 -10.70 -5.00
CA PHE A 427 8.19 -9.24 -5.07
C PHE A 427 9.13 -8.76 -6.19
N LEU A 428 10.28 -9.39 -6.34
CA LEU A 428 11.25 -9.04 -7.40
C LEU A 428 10.69 -9.35 -8.79
N ASP A 429 10.00 -10.47 -8.96
CA ASP A 429 9.34 -10.85 -10.22
C ASP A 429 8.22 -9.87 -10.57
N ASP A 430 7.39 -9.48 -9.60
CA ASP A 430 6.33 -8.50 -9.79
C ASP A 430 6.88 -7.12 -10.15
N LYS A 431 8.00 -6.71 -9.53
CA LYS A 431 8.71 -5.47 -9.84
C LYS A 431 9.24 -5.49 -11.28
N HIS A 432 9.91 -6.58 -11.67
CA HIS A 432 10.42 -6.74 -13.03
C HIS A 432 9.29 -6.71 -14.06
N PHE A 433 8.19 -7.42 -13.80
CA PHE A 433 7.01 -7.38 -14.65
C PHE A 433 6.46 -5.94 -14.81
N TYR A 434 6.37 -5.19 -13.71
CA TYR A 434 5.94 -3.80 -13.72
C TYR A 434 6.86 -2.93 -14.60
N GLU A 435 8.17 -3.01 -14.39
CA GLU A 435 9.16 -2.23 -15.14
C GLU A 435 9.08 -2.52 -16.65
N GLU A 436 9.02 -3.78 -17.05
CA GLU A 436 8.86 -4.19 -18.45
C GLU A 436 7.53 -3.73 -19.06
N LYS A 437 6.43 -3.84 -18.31
CA LYS A 437 5.12 -3.38 -18.78
C LYS A 437 5.08 -1.86 -18.95
N MET A 438 5.63 -1.11 -18.00
CA MET A 438 5.69 0.35 -18.09
C MET A 438 6.57 0.80 -19.23
N LYS A 439 7.75 0.19 -19.42
CA LYS A 439 8.61 0.47 -20.56
C LYS A 439 7.88 0.28 -21.88
N LYS A 440 7.31 -0.90 -22.12
CA LYS A 440 6.54 -1.20 -23.35
C LYS A 440 5.34 -0.27 -23.54
N PHE A 441 4.66 0.10 -22.46
CA PHE A 441 3.55 1.04 -22.52
C PHE A 441 4.01 2.44 -22.95
N ILE A 442 5.08 2.97 -22.34
CA ILE A 442 5.58 4.31 -22.64
C ILE A 442 6.12 4.38 -24.09
N GLU A 443 6.90 3.38 -24.51
CA GLU A 443 7.47 3.32 -25.85
C GLU A 443 6.43 3.21 -26.97
N ASN A 444 5.36 2.40 -26.77
CA ASN A 444 4.44 2.04 -27.84
C ASN A 444 3.12 2.83 -27.81
N LYS A 445 2.78 3.53 -26.74
CA LYS A 445 1.49 4.18 -26.57
C LYS A 445 1.57 5.69 -26.32
N LEU A 446 2.73 6.20 -25.90
CA LEU A 446 2.93 7.63 -25.60
C LEU A 446 3.94 8.29 -26.53
#